data_5d833228e4c1670f297d3937886d3471
#
_entry.id   5d833228e4c1670f297d3937886d3471
#
_cell.length_a   1.000
_cell.length_b   1.000
_cell.length_c   1.000
_cell.angle_alpha   90.00
_cell.angle_beta   90.00
_cell.angle_gamma   90.00
#
_symmetry.space_group_name_H-M   'P 1'
#
loop_
_entity.id
_entity.type
_entity.pdbx_description
1 polymer ?
#
loop_
_entity_poly.entity_id
_entity_poly.type
_entity_poly.pdbx_seq_one_letter_code
_entity_poly.pdbx_strand_id
1 'polypeptide(L)'
;MALSVNTNIAALNAYRNLSATQGDLSKSLEKLSSGLRINRAADDAAGLAISEGLRAQIGGTTQAVRNAQDGISVVQTAEGALTETHSILQRMRTLSVQASNEGGLSDTAKSNIQDELGELKTELTRIADTTTFNGKKLLDGSYDGSFQVGANTSAQDKISVKISLAGGKGLGTEGLGLSGVDVTAVATNATTGTNTTDAASGTAGVLTLGAATDYSDDATAVAEFGKLNGTITIGDKSLDLTSVDYSAATDAASAQTALQSALTATFGAGAATADASGGAGIEITTATVTGTAAEVAAKEASFKQASGATEAIDLIDDAITAVSQVRSSLGAVQNRFDHTINNLNVAVENLTASESRIRDTDMASEMVSYTRASILSQAGTAMLAQAKNLPQSVLQLLQ
;
A
#
# COMPACT_ATOMS: atom_id res chain seq x y z
N MET A 1 -5.96 -77.55 36.80
CA MET A 1 -4.85 -76.63 36.60
C MET A 1 -3.78 -77.02 37.60
N ALA A 2 -2.55 -77.35 37.19
CA ALA A 2 -1.48 -77.64 38.08
C ALA A 2 -1.12 -76.40 38.87
N LEU A 3 -1.30 -76.40 40.17
CA LEU A 3 -0.85 -75.35 41.11
C LEU A 3 0.66 -75.44 41.31
N SER A 4 1.42 -74.65 40.63
CA SER A 4 2.84 -74.47 40.82
C SER A 4 3.05 -73.46 41.96
N VAL A 5 3.71 -73.81 43.04
CA VAL A 5 3.98 -72.96 44.20
C VAL A 5 5.06 -71.89 43.87
N ASN A 6 5.94 -72.19 42.91
CA ASN A 6 7.07 -71.32 42.60
C ASN A 6 6.73 -70.28 41.51
N THR A 7 5.63 -70.49 40.70
CA THR A 7 5.21 -69.56 39.65
C THR A 7 3.70 -69.43 39.64
N ASN A 8 3.17 -68.32 40.16
CA ASN A 8 1.74 -68.07 40.20
C ASN A 8 1.29 -67.43 38.89
N ILE A 9 0.88 -68.27 37.90
CA ILE A 9 0.45 -67.80 36.56
C ILE A 9 -0.82 -66.95 36.66
N ALA A 10 -1.72 -67.24 37.63
CA ALA A 10 -2.93 -66.46 37.81
C ALA A 10 -2.63 -65.05 38.29
N ALA A 11 -1.72 -64.88 39.22
CA ALA A 11 -1.25 -63.57 39.68
C ALA A 11 -0.52 -62.79 38.58
N LEU A 12 0.29 -63.48 37.75
CA LEU A 12 1.00 -62.87 36.62
C LEU A 12 0.04 -62.37 35.52
N ASN A 13 -1.04 -63.13 35.22
CA ASN A 13 -2.11 -62.75 34.31
C ASN A 13 -2.91 -61.56 34.85
N ALA A 14 -3.28 -61.63 36.16
CA ALA A 14 -3.96 -60.49 36.81
C ALA A 14 -3.09 -59.22 36.80
N TYR A 15 -1.78 -59.34 37.05
CA TYR A 15 -0.85 -58.21 36.99
C TYR A 15 -0.74 -57.61 35.58
N ARG A 16 -0.62 -58.43 34.53
CA ARG A 16 -0.58 -57.94 33.13
C ARG A 16 -1.86 -57.22 32.76
N ASN A 17 -3.02 -57.79 33.11
CA ASN A 17 -4.31 -57.15 32.85
C ASN A 17 -4.46 -55.85 33.63
N LEU A 18 -4.04 -55.79 34.88
CA LEU A 18 -4.04 -54.55 35.67
C LEU A 18 -3.13 -53.50 35.08
N SER A 19 -1.92 -53.87 34.66
CA SER A 19 -0.97 -52.97 34.04
C SER A 19 -1.53 -52.38 32.69
N ALA A 20 -2.18 -53.20 31.86
CA ALA A 20 -2.85 -52.74 30.65
C ALA A 20 -4.00 -51.78 30.98
N THR A 21 -4.86 -52.10 31.93
CA THR A 21 -5.99 -51.25 32.37
C THR A 21 -5.48 -49.90 32.95
N GLN A 22 -4.36 -49.89 33.70
CA GLN A 22 -3.75 -48.67 34.18
C GLN A 22 -3.20 -47.82 33.03
N GLY A 23 -2.64 -48.45 31.99
CA GLY A 23 -2.24 -47.76 30.74
C GLY A 23 -3.43 -47.10 30.03
N ASP A 24 -4.55 -47.81 29.90
CA ASP A 24 -5.77 -47.30 29.30
C ASP A 24 -6.38 -46.16 30.13
N LEU A 25 -6.38 -46.31 31.47
CA LEU A 25 -6.85 -45.25 32.37
C LEU A 25 -6.03 -43.97 32.22
N SER A 26 -4.70 -44.09 32.14
CA SER A 26 -3.82 -42.94 31.94
C SER A 26 -4.03 -42.26 30.60
N LYS A 27 -4.25 -43.03 29.52
CA LYS A 27 -4.57 -42.49 28.19
C LYS A 27 -5.93 -41.76 28.16
N SER A 28 -6.96 -42.35 28.79
CA SER A 28 -8.26 -41.71 28.88
C SER A 28 -8.20 -40.42 29.71
N LEU A 29 -7.43 -40.39 30.79
CA LEU A 29 -7.16 -39.16 31.55
C LEU A 29 -6.45 -38.09 30.72
N GLU A 30 -5.44 -38.49 29.95
CA GLU A 30 -4.73 -37.57 29.04
C GLU A 30 -5.68 -36.93 27.99
N LYS A 31 -6.54 -37.73 27.38
CA LYS A 31 -7.53 -37.26 26.40
C LYS A 31 -8.61 -36.40 27.05
N LEU A 32 -9.13 -36.75 28.21
CA LEU A 32 -10.11 -35.93 28.93
C LEU A 32 -9.52 -34.60 29.40
N SER A 33 -8.24 -34.62 29.85
CA SER A 33 -7.57 -33.40 30.28
C SER A 33 -7.23 -32.45 29.13
N SER A 34 -6.84 -32.99 27.98
CA SER A 34 -6.51 -32.17 26.78
C SER A 34 -7.70 -31.80 25.93
N GLY A 35 -8.80 -32.57 26.01
CA GLY A 35 -9.95 -32.48 25.10
C GLY A 35 -9.66 -33.05 23.72
N LEU A 36 -8.48 -33.63 23.50
CA LEU A 36 -8.03 -34.13 22.21
C LEU A 36 -7.95 -35.64 22.16
N ARG A 37 -8.48 -36.22 21.09
CA ARG A 37 -8.40 -37.66 20.78
C ARG A 37 -6.98 -38.09 20.39
N ILE A 38 -6.27 -37.20 19.67
CA ILE A 38 -4.89 -37.40 19.18
C ILE A 38 -4.00 -36.42 19.93
N ASN A 39 -3.25 -36.91 20.90
CA ASN A 39 -2.34 -36.10 21.71
C ASN A 39 -0.88 -36.33 21.30
N ARG A 40 -0.56 -37.56 20.90
CA ARG A 40 0.78 -37.98 20.53
C ARG A 40 0.80 -38.64 19.15
N ALA A 41 1.95 -38.61 18.48
CA ALA A 41 2.13 -39.30 17.20
C ALA A 41 1.87 -40.81 17.26
N ALA A 42 1.99 -41.39 18.46
CA ALA A 42 1.73 -42.81 18.71
C ALA A 42 0.22 -43.15 18.73
N ASP A 43 -0.66 -42.16 18.93
CA ASP A 43 -2.12 -42.38 18.94
C ASP A 43 -2.66 -42.53 17.52
N ASP A 44 -2.26 -41.64 16.60
CA ASP A 44 -2.60 -41.69 15.18
C ASP A 44 -1.63 -40.75 14.42
N ALA A 45 -0.58 -41.31 13.81
CA ALA A 45 0.42 -40.54 13.08
C ALA A 45 -0.16 -39.87 11.81
N ALA A 46 -1.10 -40.53 11.12
CA ALA A 46 -1.73 -39.98 9.92
C ALA A 46 -2.68 -38.84 10.26
N GLY A 47 -3.55 -39.05 11.26
CA GLY A 47 -4.47 -38.04 11.76
C GLY A 47 -3.74 -36.83 12.33
N LEU A 48 -2.63 -37.03 13.05
CA LEU A 48 -1.80 -35.93 13.54
C LEU A 48 -1.21 -35.11 12.39
N ALA A 49 -0.61 -35.76 11.39
CA ALA A 49 -0.01 -35.06 10.24
C ALA A 49 -1.06 -34.22 9.48
N ILE A 50 -2.26 -34.76 9.26
CA ILE A 50 -3.35 -34.03 8.61
C ILE A 50 -3.81 -32.88 9.49
N SER A 51 -4.01 -33.08 10.80
CA SER A 51 -4.49 -32.03 11.70
C SER A 51 -3.48 -30.89 11.84
N GLU A 52 -2.18 -31.17 11.89
CA GLU A 52 -1.14 -30.13 11.91
C GLU A 52 -1.09 -29.36 10.58
N GLY A 53 -1.29 -30.04 9.43
CA GLY A 53 -1.47 -29.39 8.12
C GLY A 53 -2.66 -28.44 8.08
N LEU A 54 -3.83 -28.91 8.58
CA LEU A 54 -5.03 -28.08 8.69
C LEU A 54 -4.81 -26.88 9.64
N ARG A 55 -4.15 -27.10 10.77
CA ARG A 55 -3.82 -26.04 11.74
C ARG A 55 -2.91 -24.98 11.15
N ALA A 56 -1.89 -25.37 10.40
CA ALA A 56 -1.04 -24.45 9.67
C ALA A 56 -1.86 -23.63 8.65
N GLN A 57 -2.79 -24.28 7.96
CA GLN A 57 -3.69 -23.64 6.99
C GLN A 57 -4.67 -22.68 7.65
N ILE A 58 -5.27 -23.04 8.79
CA ILE A 58 -6.13 -22.17 9.60
C ILE A 58 -5.35 -20.94 10.07
N GLY A 59 -4.15 -21.13 10.61
CA GLY A 59 -3.28 -20.04 11.06
C GLY A 59 -2.92 -19.09 9.92
N GLY A 60 -2.52 -19.62 8.76
CA GLY A 60 -2.23 -18.86 7.56
C GLY A 60 -3.43 -18.08 7.03
N THR A 61 -4.60 -18.72 6.96
CA THR A 61 -5.86 -18.08 6.51
C THR A 61 -6.31 -16.99 7.48
N THR A 62 -6.19 -17.21 8.77
CA THR A 62 -6.51 -16.20 9.80
C THR A 62 -5.57 -14.99 9.69
N GLN A 63 -4.28 -15.21 9.42
CA GLN A 63 -3.35 -14.11 9.15
C GLN A 63 -3.70 -13.37 7.84
N ALA A 64 -4.13 -14.10 6.81
CA ALA A 64 -4.58 -13.53 5.55
C ALA A 64 -5.79 -12.60 5.72
N VAL A 65 -6.74 -12.94 6.61
CA VAL A 65 -7.85 -12.05 6.99
C VAL A 65 -7.34 -10.74 7.59
N ARG A 66 -6.37 -10.78 8.51
CA ARG A 66 -5.77 -9.57 9.08
C ARG A 66 -5.05 -8.73 8.02
N ASN A 67 -4.28 -9.37 7.15
CA ASN A 67 -3.60 -8.68 6.05
C ASN A 67 -4.59 -7.99 5.09
N ALA A 68 -5.74 -8.61 4.85
CA ALA A 68 -6.81 -8.01 4.04
C ALA A 68 -7.42 -6.78 4.74
N GLN A 69 -7.61 -6.82 6.06
CA GLN A 69 -8.06 -5.68 6.87
C GLN A 69 -7.04 -4.54 6.85
N ASP A 70 -5.74 -4.85 6.91
CA ASP A 70 -4.69 -3.85 6.73
C ASP A 70 -4.76 -3.20 5.35
N GLY A 71 -5.02 -4.00 4.29
CA GLY A 71 -5.24 -3.52 2.94
C GLY A 71 -6.43 -2.55 2.83
N ILE A 72 -7.55 -2.88 3.49
CA ILE A 72 -8.71 -1.98 3.56
C ILE A 72 -8.34 -0.66 4.26
N SER A 73 -7.57 -0.71 5.35
CA SER A 73 -7.15 0.49 6.08
C SER A 73 -6.26 1.42 5.23
N VAL A 74 -5.39 0.86 4.40
CA VAL A 74 -4.60 1.61 3.42
C VAL A 74 -5.49 2.29 2.39
N VAL A 75 -6.45 1.54 1.81
CA VAL A 75 -7.39 2.07 0.81
C VAL A 75 -8.24 3.19 1.41
N GLN A 76 -8.76 3.03 2.62
CA GLN A 76 -9.57 4.05 3.30
C GLN A 76 -8.76 5.31 3.61
N THR A 77 -7.49 5.18 4.01
CA THR A 77 -6.61 6.33 4.23
C THR A 77 -6.38 7.10 2.94
N ALA A 78 -6.12 6.41 1.85
CA ALA A 78 -5.94 7.03 0.54
C ALA A 78 -7.25 7.68 0.04
N GLU A 79 -8.40 7.03 0.20
CA GLU A 79 -9.70 7.56 -0.20
C GLU A 79 -10.10 8.81 0.58
N GLY A 80 -9.79 8.86 1.88
CA GLY A 80 -9.99 10.06 2.69
C GLY A 80 -9.22 11.25 2.12
N ALA A 81 -7.94 11.10 1.82
CA ALA A 81 -7.12 12.14 1.20
C ALA A 81 -7.61 12.51 -0.22
N LEU A 82 -8.04 11.53 -1.02
CA LEU A 82 -8.58 11.78 -2.35
C LEU A 82 -9.94 12.50 -2.32
N THR A 83 -10.70 12.37 -1.25
CA THR A 83 -11.94 13.13 -1.07
C THR A 83 -11.64 14.61 -0.86
N GLU A 84 -10.63 14.96 -0.07
CA GLU A 84 -10.17 16.35 0.09
C GLU A 84 -9.56 16.89 -1.22
N THR A 85 -8.74 16.08 -1.90
CA THR A 85 -8.21 16.41 -3.24
C THR A 85 -9.35 16.77 -4.22
N HIS A 86 -10.41 15.97 -4.24
CA HIS A 86 -11.58 16.22 -5.10
C HIS A 86 -12.31 17.52 -4.72
N SER A 87 -12.44 17.82 -3.42
CA SER A 87 -13.04 19.05 -2.93
C SER A 87 -12.24 20.29 -3.36
N ILE A 88 -10.91 20.21 -3.25
CA ILE A 88 -9.99 21.27 -3.73
C ILE A 88 -10.14 21.48 -5.23
N LEU A 89 -10.15 20.41 -6.02
CA LEU A 89 -10.32 20.50 -7.48
C LEU A 89 -11.66 21.15 -7.85
N GLN A 90 -12.74 20.84 -7.17
CA GLN A 90 -14.04 21.49 -7.38
C GLN A 90 -13.98 22.99 -7.03
N ARG A 91 -13.27 23.37 -5.96
CA ARG A 91 -13.07 24.78 -5.64
C ARG A 91 -12.25 25.50 -6.71
N MET A 92 -11.15 24.87 -7.18
CA MET A 92 -10.33 25.39 -8.27
C MET A 92 -11.16 25.58 -9.55
N ARG A 93 -12.02 24.61 -9.89
CA ARG A 93 -12.93 24.71 -11.02
C ARG A 93 -13.88 25.92 -10.91
N THR A 94 -14.47 26.12 -9.74
CA THR A 94 -15.37 27.26 -9.49
C THR A 94 -14.64 28.57 -9.65
N LEU A 95 -13.41 28.69 -9.16
CA LEU A 95 -12.57 29.88 -9.30
C LEU A 95 -12.19 30.13 -10.77
N SER A 96 -11.86 29.08 -11.53
CA SER A 96 -11.54 29.18 -12.94
C SER A 96 -12.75 29.63 -13.77
N VAL A 97 -13.96 29.12 -13.48
CA VAL A 97 -15.20 29.57 -14.08
C VAL A 97 -15.49 31.04 -13.74
N GLN A 98 -15.21 31.44 -12.48
CA GLN A 98 -15.33 32.83 -12.08
C GLN A 98 -14.35 33.72 -12.86
N ALA A 99 -13.10 33.31 -13.00
CA ALA A 99 -12.05 34.05 -13.72
C ALA A 99 -12.30 34.16 -15.23
N SER A 100 -13.01 33.20 -15.80
CA SER A 100 -13.40 33.25 -17.25
C SER A 100 -14.44 34.30 -17.59
N ASN A 101 -15.02 34.95 -16.60
CA ASN A 101 -15.97 36.05 -16.82
C ASN A 101 -15.22 37.37 -17.12
N GLU A 102 -14.71 37.51 -18.31
CA GLU A 102 -13.89 38.65 -18.73
C GLU A 102 -14.63 40.00 -18.69
N GLY A 103 -15.97 40.01 -18.88
CA GLY A 103 -16.77 41.21 -18.88
C GLY A 103 -17.06 41.84 -17.53
N GLY A 104 -16.75 41.14 -16.43
CA GLY A 104 -17.13 41.55 -15.07
C GLY A 104 -16.00 41.60 -14.04
N LEU A 105 -14.81 41.11 -14.38
CA LEU A 105 -13.67 41.10 -13.45
C LEU A 105 -12.55 42.07 -13.90
N SER A 106 -12.00 42.80 -12.91
CA SER A 106 -10.77 43.58 -13.10
C SER A 106 -9.55 42.64 -13.06
N ASP A 107 -8.43 43.06 -13.63
CA ASP A 107 -7.18 42.34 -13.61
C ASP A 107 -6.69 42.04 -12.16
N THR A 108 -6.91 43.00 -11.23
CA THR A 108 -6.63 42.79 -9.80
C THR A 108 -7.51 41.67 -9.21
N ALA A 109 -8.78 41.56 -9.60
CA ALA A 109 -9.64 40.47 -9.13
C ALA A 109 -9.22 39.11 -9.69
N LYS A 110 -8.77 39.05 -10.95
CA LYS A 110 -8.20 37.83 -11.57
C LYS A 110 -6.89 37.41 -10.85
N SER A 111 -6.02 38.39 -10.51
CA SER A 111 -4.79 38.14 -9.74
C SER A 111 -5.11 37.52 -8.37
N ASN A 112 -6.09 38.07 -7.64
CA ASN A 112 -6.50 37.49 -6.35
C ASN A 112 -7.05 36.06 -6.48
N ILE A 113 -7.75 35.76 -7.59
CA ILE A 113 -8.20 34.40 -7.87
C ILE A 113 -7.00 33.48 -8.17
N GLN A 114 -5.99 33.98 -8.89
CA GLN A 114 -4.77 33.23 -9.18
C GLN A 114 -3.99 32.92 -7.91
N ASP A 115 -3.90 33.88 -6.98
CA ASP A 115 -3.27 33.65 -5.67
C ASP A 115 -3.97 32.53 -4.90
N GLU A 116 -5.32 32.54 -4.85
CA GLU A 116 -6.08 31.44 -4.23
C GLU A 116 -5.85 30.11 -4.95
N LEU A 117 -5.81 30.09 -6.27
CA LEU A 117 -5.45 28.87 -7.04
C LEU A 117 -4.04 28.38 -6.74
N GLY A 118 -3.09 29.29 -6.51
CA GLY A 118 -1.72 28.98 -6.11
C GLY A 118 -1.66 28.25 -4.77
N GLU A 119 -2.38 28.78 -3.78
CA GLU A 119 -2.49 28.14 -2.47
C GLU A 119 -3.16 26.76 -2.53
N LEU A 120 -4.23 26.63 -3.34
CA LEU A 120 -4.91 25.35 -3.54
C LEU A 120 -4.00 24.33 -4.26
N LYS A 121 -3.18 24.74 -5.22
CA LYS A 121 -2.16 23.89 -5.86
C LYS A 121 -1.12 23.41 -4.86
N THR A 122 -0.67 24.29 -3.98
CA THR A 122 0.29 23.98 -2.91
C THR A 122 -0.30 22.98 -1.93
N GLU A 123 -1.56 23.18 -1.51
CA GLU A 123 -2.27 22.26 -0.62
C GLU A 123 -2.49 20.88 -1.25
N LEU A 124 -2.81 20.81 -2.54
CA LEU A 124 -2.91 19.56 -3.30
C LEU A 124 -1.59 18.77 -3.26
N THR A 125 -0.47 19.45 -3.51
CA THR A 125 0.86 18.84 -3.44
C THR A 125 1.18 18.39 -2.01
N ARG A 126 0.85 19.22 -1.01
CA ARG A 126 1.03 18.86 0.40
C ARG A 126 0.26 17.60 0.78
N ILE A 127 -1.01 17.48 0.37
CA ILE A 127 -1.83 16.28 0.61
C ILE A 127 -1.17 15.05 -0.01
N ALA A 128 -0.71 15.16 -1.27
CA ALA A 128 -0.06 14.06 -1.96
C ALA A 128 1.23 13.61 -1.25
N ASP A 129 2.02 14.54 -0.75
CA ASP A 129 3.30 14.27 -0.09
C ASP A 129 3.17 13.80 1.36
N THR A 130 2.16 14.28 2.08
CA THR A 130 2.00 13.99 3.52
C THR A 130 1.11 12.80 3.81
N THR A 131 0.30 12.35 2.84
CA THR A 131 -0.55 11.17 3.03
C THR A 131 0.29 9.91 3.06
N THR A 132 0.49 9.38 4.26
CA THR A 132 1.30 8.19 4.49
C THR A 132 0.55 7.15 5.30
N PHE A 133 0.88 5.90 5.08
CA PHE A 133 0.45 4.77 5.92
C PHE A 133 1.68 3.95 6.31
N ASN A 134 1.93 3.82 7.60
CA ASN A 134 3.11 3.13 8.14
C ASN A 134 4.45 3.58 7.47
N GLY A 135 4.60 4.90 7.27
CA GLY A 135 5.80 5.51 6.69
C GLY A 135 5.94 5.38 5.16
N LYS A 136 4.98 4.75 4.48
CA LYS A 136 4.93 4.71 3.01
C LYS A 136 3.99 5.79 2.51
N LYS A 137 4.46 6.60 1.55
CA LYS A 137 3.62 7.56 0.85
C LYS A 137 2.60 6.80 -0.02
N LEU A 138 1.36 7.29 -0.05
CA LEU A 138 0.27 6.64 -0.78
C LEU A 138 -0.05 7.32 -2.11
N LEU A 139 0.12 8.64 -2.20
CA LEU A 139 -0.38 9.45 -3.32
C LEU A 139 0.74 10.03 -4.21
N ASP A 140 1.99 9.71 -3.93
CA ASP A 140 3.15 10.17 -4.72
C ASP A 140 3.34 9.41 -6.05
N GLY A 141 2.49 8.42 -6.33
CA GLY A 141 2.56 7.60 -7.54
C GLY A 141 3.48 6.38 -7.44
N SER A 142 4.28 6.28 -6.38
CA SER A 142 5.22 5.17 -6.17
C SER A 142 4.58 3.97 -5.46
N TYR A 143 3.37 4.14 -4.91
CA TYR A 143 2.75 3.09 -4.11
C TYR A 143 2.29 1.89 -4.95
N ASP A 144 2.92 0.75 -4.73
CA ASP A 144 2.53 -0.57 -5.23
C ASP A 144 2.57 -1.58 -4.08
N GLY A 145 1.44 -1.69 -3.38
CA GLY A 145 1.28 -2.57 -2.22
C GLY A 145 0.72 -3.93 -2.63
N SER A 146 1.39 -5.03 -2.27
CA SER A 146 0.88 -6.39 -2.45
C SER A 146 0.51 -6.97 -1.09
N PHE A 147 -0.76 -7.33 -0.92
CA PHE A 147 -1.31 -7.92 0.30
C PHE A 147 -1.51 -9.41 0.12
N GLN A 148 -0.92 -10.20 1.02
CA GLN A 148 -1.08 -11.65 1.05
C GLN A 148 -2.42 -12.00 1.69
N VAL A 149 -3.39 -12.44 0.88
CA VAL A 149 -4.76 -12.77 1.28
C VAL A 149 -5.08 -14.26 1.14
N GLY A 150 -4.08 -15.10 1.13
CA GLY A 150 -4.21 -16.56 1.12
C GLY A 150 -3.11 -17.23 1.93
N ALA A 151 -3.32 -18.48 2.32
CA ALA A 151 -2.38 -19.26 3.10
C ALA A 151 -1.20 -19.81 2.27
N ASN A 152 -1.26 -19.75 0.94
CA ASN A 152 -0.27 -20.30 0.03
C ASN A 152 0.55 -19.19 -0.66
N THR A 153 1.51 -19.60 -1.48
CA THR A 153 2.44 -18.67 -2.18
C THR A 153 2.03 -18.37 -3.62
N SER A 154 0.80 -18.72 -4.03
CA SER A 154 0.34 -18.51 -5.40
C SER A 154 0.09 -17.02 -5.69
N ALA A 155 0.15 -16.63 -6.95
CA ALA A 155 -0.14 -15.26 -7.37
C ALA A 155 -1.60 -14.85 -7.07
N GLN A 156 -2.52 -15.84 -7.06
CA GLN A 156 -3.94 -15.66 -6.74
C GLN A 156 -4.18 -15.35 -5.27
N ASP A 157 -3.23 -15.72 -4.40
CA ASP A 157 -3.28 -15.42 -2.96
C ASP A 157 -2.84 -13.98 -2.62
N LYS A 158 -2.64 -13.13 -3.64
CA LYS A 158 -2.23 -11.74 -3.47
C LYS A 158 -3.23 -10.78 -4.10
N ILE A 159 -3.50 -9.69 -3.41
CA ILE A 159 -4.21 -8.54 -3.95
C ILE A 159 -3.21 -7.39 -4.02
N SER A 160 -2.94 -6.89 -5.23
CA SER A 160 -2.13 -5.70 -5.43
C SER A 160 -3.01 -4.46 -5.43
N VAL A 161 -2.54 -3.42 -4.74
CA VAL A 161 -3.14 -2.09 -4.65
C VAL A 161 -2.14 -1.11 -5.19
N LYS A 162 -2.41 -0.56 -6.36
CA LYS A 162 -1.59 0.47 -6.98
C LYS A 162 -2.35 1.80 -6.94
N ILE A 163 -1.70 2.83 -6.39
CA ILE A 163 -2.28 4.17 -6.26
C ILE A 163 -1.41 5.13 -7.08
N SER A 164 -1.74 5.25 -8.35
CA SER A 164 -1.04 6.15 -9.26
C SER A 164 -1.94 6.50 -10.43
N LEU A 165 -1.66 7.62 -11.07
CA LEU A 165 -2.22 7.98 -12.35
C LEU A 165 -1.62 7.13 -13.49
N ALA A 166 -2.16 7.26 -14.68
CA ALA A 166 -1.59 6.64 -15.88
C ALA A 166 -0.13 7.09 -16.07
N GLY A 167 0.76 6.12 -16.31
CA GLY A 167 2.21 6.38 -16.39
C GLY A 167 2.96 6.40 -15.06
N GLY A 168 2.30 6.05 -13.93
CA GLY A 168 2.97 6.00 -12.63
C GLY A 168 3.14 7.36 -11.95
N LYS A 169 2.43 8.38 -12.42
CA LYS A 169 2.49 9.73 -11.84
C LYS A 169 1.74 9.81 -10.52
N GLY A 170 2.20 10.70 -9.63
CA GLY A 170 1.54 11.01 -8.36
C GLY A 170 0.25 11.81 -8.54
N LEU A 171 -0.50 11.96 -7.46
CA LEU A 171 -1.75 12.73 -7.44
C LEU A 171 -1.56 14.17 -6.93
N GLY A 172 -0.34 14.68 -6.95
CA GLY A 172 -0.02 16.09 -6.73
C GLY A 172 -0.28 16.94 -7.96
N THR A 173 -0.05 18.24 -7.84
CA THR A 173 -0.30 19.24 -8.88
C THR A 173 0.35 18.89 -10.21
N GLU A 174 1.56 18.38 -10.19
CA GLU A 174 2.32 18.03 -11.40
C GLU A 174 1.76 16.78 -12.09
N GLY A 175 1.51 15.73 -11.32
CA GLY A 175 0.94 14.49 -11.87
C GLY A 175 -0.46 14.67 -12.45
N LEU A 176 -1.28 15.54 -11.84
CA LEU A 176 -2.60 15.93 -12.33
C LEU A 176 -2.54 16.92 -13.50
N GLY A 177 -1.36 17.40 -13.87
CA GLY A 177 -1.19 18.32 -14.98
C GLY A 177 -1.64 19.75 -14.70
N LEU A 178 -1.79 20.14 -13.42
CA LEU A 178 -2.31 21.43 -12.99
C LEU A 178 -1.21 22.50 -12.81
N SER A 179 0.06 22.17 -13.02
CA SER A 179 1.17 23.11 -12.85
C SER A 179 1.02 24.37 -13.71
N GLY A 180 0.53 24.25 -14.95
CA GLY A 180 0.33 25.36 -15.86
C GLY A 180 -1.05 26.05 -15.74
N VAL A 181 -1.84 25.78 -14.70
CA VAL A 181 -3.13 26.46 -14.49
C VAL A 181 -2.86 27.90 -14.02
N ASP A 182 -3.14 28.87 -14.91
CA ASP A 182 -3.02 30.30 -14.70
C ASP A 182 -4.22 30.99 -15.35
N VAL A 183 -5.04 31.64 -14.54
CA VAL A 183 -6.28 32.30 -14.99
C VAL A 183 -6.06 33.80 -15.37
N THR A 184 -4.85 34.31 -15.06
CA THR A 184 -4.49 35.71 -15.43
C THR A 184 -3.94 35.80 -16.85
N ALA A 185 -3.44 34.69 -17.39
CA ALA A 185 -2.90 34.65 -18.74
C ALA A 185 -4.00 34.91 -19.76
N VAL A 186 -3.76 35.86 -20.64
CA VAL A 186 -4.60 36.10 -21.83
C VAL A 186 -3.97 35.31 -22.96
N ALA A 187 -4.76 34.54 -23.69
CA ALA A 187 -4.28 33.67 -24.76
C ALA A 187 -3.38 34.38 -25.80
N THR A 188 -3.52 35.71 -25.93
CA THR A 188 -2.74 36.55 -26.84
C THR A 188 -1.33 36.89 -26.31
N ASN A 189 -1.07 36.74 -25.00
CA ASN A 189 0.20 37.08 -24.35
C ASN A 189 0.89 35.83 -23.73
N ALA A 190 0.40 34.65 -24.03
CA ALA A 190 0.98 33.43 -23.51
C ALA A 190 2.39 33.22 -24.07
N THR A 191 3.36 32.97 -23.17
CA THR A 191 4.71 32.59 -23.55
C THR A 191 4.68 31.27 -24.30
N THR A 192 5.31 31.20 -25.46
CA THR A 192 5.48 29.96 -26.21
C THR A 192 6.80 29.31 -25.83
N GLY A 193 6.82 28.04 -25.60
CA GLY A 193 8.07 27.27 -25.36
C GLY A 193 8.23 26.18 -26.42
N THR A 194 9.40 26.10 -27.01
CA THR A 194 9.74 25.08 -28.00
C THR A 194 11.05 24.38 -27.60
N ASN A 195 11.05 23.06 -27.53
CA ASN A 195 12.30 22.32 -27.43
C ASN A 195 13.02 22.41 -28.76
N THR A 196 14.14 23.11 -28.77
CA THR A 196 15.00 23.28 -29.98
C THR A 196 16.02 22.17 -30.08
N THR A 197 16.42 21.56 -28.94
CA THR A 197 17.28 20.40 -28.90
C THR A 197 16.79 19.48 -27.77
N ASP A 198 16.38 18.27 -28.12
CA ASP A 198 16.01 17.26 -27.12
C ASP A 198 17.25 16.81 -26.37
N ALA A 199 17.13 16.61 -25.06
CA ALA A 199 18.22 16.05 -24.26
C ALA A 199 18.52 14.62 -24.74
N ALA A 200 19.80 14.35 -24.97
CA ALA A 200 20.32 13.02 -25.29
C ALA A 200 21.48 12.70 -24.35
N SER A 201 21.86 11.42 -24.24
CA SER A 201 22.99 11.06 -23.42
C SER A 201 24.26 11.80 -23.86
N GLY A 202 24.79 12.67 -23.00
CA GLY A 202 25.95 13.52 -23.28
C GLY A 202 25.63 14.83 -24.01
N THR A 203 24.35 15.15 -24.23
CA THR A 203 23.89 16.40 -24.86
C THR A 203 22.90 17.11 -23.95
N ALA A 204 23.06 18.41 -23.74
CA ALA A 204 22.10 19.23 -23.00
C ALA A 204 20.82 19.45 -23.82
N GLY A 205 19.66 19.41 -23.17
CA GLY A 205 18.41 19.85 -23.79
C GLY A 205 18.35 21.38 -23.80
N VAL A 206 17.78 21.96 -24.84
CA VAL A 206 17.58 23.41 -24.98
C VAL A 206 16.09 23.68 -25.19
N LEU A 207 15.51 24.43 -24.26
CA LEU A 207 14.15 24.94 -24.32
C LEU A 207 14.20 26.44 -24.63
N THR A 208 13.61 26.89 -25.73
CA THR A 208 13.53 28.30 -26.09
C THR A 208 12.15 28.85 -25.73
N LEU A 209 12.09 29.88 -24.92
CA LEU A 209 10.90 30.60 -24.52
C LEU A 209 10.75 31.89 -25.31
N GLY A 210 9.52 32.22 -25.75
CA GLY A 210 9.20 33.49 -26.38
C GLY A 210 9.94 33.72 -27.68
N ALA A 211 10.09 32.72 -28.53
CA ALA A 211 10.94 32.71 -29.73
C ALA A 211 10.72 33.88 -30.75
N ALA A 212 9.64 34.66 -30.60
CA ALA A 212 9.37 35.84 -31.46
C ALA A 212 9.68 37.17 -30.77
N THR A 213 10.20 37.16 -29.54
CA THR A 213 10.44 38.37 -28.75
C THR A 213 11.94 38.55 -28.55
N ASP A 214 12.43 39.77 -28.72
CA ASP A 214 13.83 40.12 -28.43
C ASP A 214 13.98 40.54 -26.97
N TYR A 215 14.67 39.74 -26.20
CA TYR A 215 14.93 39.97 -24.78
C TYR A 215 16.30 40.60 -24.53
N SER A 216 17.04 40.96 -25.59
CA SER A 216 18.37 41.57 -25.50
C SER A 216 18.37 43.10 -25.43
N ASP A 217 17.23 43.72 -25.70
CA ASP A 217 17.10 45.20 -25.70
C ASP A 217 16.78 45.68 -24.27
N ASP A 218 17.73 46.37 -23.65
CA ASP A 218 17.62 46.90 -22.27
C ASP A 218 16.39 47.82 -22.07
N ALA A 219 15.91 48.51 -23.11
CA ALA A 219 14.79 49.42 -22.97
C ALA A 219 13.43 48.71 -22.80
N THR A 220 13.29 47.52 -23.34
CA THR A 220 12.05 46.73 -23.31
C THR A 220 12.17 45.43 -22.56
N ALA A 221 13.38 44.93 -22.36
CA ALA A 221 13.65 43.61 -21.78
C ALA A 221 12.95 43.38 -20.46
N VAL A 222 13.05 44.29 -19.50
CA VAL A 222 12.42 44.11 -18.15
C VAL A 222 10.89 43.95 -18.27
N ALA A 223 10.26 44.73 -19.17
CA ALA A 223 8.83 44.62 -19.40
C ALA A 223 8.46 43.28 -20.10
N GLU A 224 9.32 42.80 -21.00
CA GLU A 224 9.09 41.52 -21.69
C GLU A 224 9.37 40.33 -20.77
N PHE A 225 10.39 40.36 -19.91
CA PHE A 225 10.59 39.36 -18.87
C PHE A 225 9.43 39.30 -17.89
N GLY A 226 8.85 40.45 -17.51
CA GLY A 226 7.68 40.52 -16.64
C GLY A 226 6.38 39.98 -17.26
N LYS A 227 6.35 39.75 -18.59
CA LYS A 227 5.22 39.12 -19.29
C LYS A 227 5.36 37.61 -19.42
N LEU A 228 6.51 37.02 -18.99
CA LEU A 228 6.72 35.59 -19.05
C LEU A 228 5.69 34.88 -18.17
N ASN A 229 5.04 33.89 -18.73
CA ASN A 229 4.05 33.07 -18.04
C ASN A 229 4.16 31.61 -18.47
N GLY A 230 3.61 30.71 -17.68
CA GLY A 230 3.71 29.27 -17.89
C GLY A 230 4.69 28.63 -16.91
N THR A 231 4.84 27.34 -17.02
CA THR A 231 5.61 26.54 -16.07
C THR A 231 6.72 25.77 -16.77
N ILE A 232 7.93 25.85 -16.25
CA ILE A 232 9.06 25.04 -16.67
C ILE A 232 9.15 23.88 -15.69
N THR A 233 9.23 22.65 -16.19
CA THR A 233 9.40 21.44 -15.38
C THR A 233 10.69 20.72 -15.77
N ILE A 234 11.50 20.37 -14.78
CA ILE A 234 12.72 19.55 -14.95
C ILE A 234 12.67 18.44 -13.89
N GLY A 235 12.45 17.20 -14.32
CA GLY A 235 12.26 16.08 -13.40
C GLY A 235 10.97 16.22 -12.61
N ASP A 236 11.07 16.15 -11.28
CA ASP A 236 9.94 16.24 -10.35
C ASP A 236 9.69 17.66 -9.81
N LYS A 237 10.38 18.66 -10.35
CA LYS A 237 10.29 20.04 -9.90
C LYS A 237 9.74 20.94 -11.00
N SER A 238 8.95 21.92 -10.60
CA SER A 238 8.37 22.91 -11.51
C SER A 238 8.64 24.33 -11.01
N LEU A 239 8.90 25.25 -11.93
CA LEU A 239 9.01 26.67 -11.73
C LEU A 239 7.91 27.38 -12.51
N ASP A 240 7.04 28.09 -11.81
CA ASP A 240 6.07 28.99 -12.43
C ASP A 240 6.77 30.33 -12.75
N LEU A 241 6.79 30.70 -14.01
CA LEU A 241 7.46 31.93 -14.48
C LEU A 241 6.83 33.20 -13.94
N THR A 242 5.53 33.17 -13.61
CA THR A 242 4.85 34.32 -13.00
C THR A 242 5.31 34.61 -11.57
N SER A 243 5.90 33.61 -10.90
CA SER A 243 6.43 33.74 -9.54
C SER A 243 7.81 34.45 -9.49
N VAL A 244 8.43 34.70 -10.62
CA VAL A 244 9.77 35.33 -10.67
C VAL A 244 9.62 36.85 -10.50
N ASP A 245 10.27 37.39 -9.49
CA ASP A 245 10.25 38.83 -9.20
C ASP A 245 11.30 39.59 -10.03
N TYR A 246 10.84 40.37 -10.99
CA TYR A 246 11.62 41.23 -11.83
C TYR A 246 11.63 42.70 -11.36
N SER A 247 11.03 43.04 -10.22
CA SER A 247 10.84 44.42 -9.74
C SER A 247 12.18 45.15 -9.49
N ALA A 248 13.22 44.40 -9.17
CA ALA A 248 14.59 44.96 -8.96
C ALA A 248 15.41 45.01 -10.24
N ALA A 249 14.94 44.51 -11.37
CA ALA A 249 15.66 44.49 -12.63
C ALA A 249 15.57 45.88 -13.31
N THR A 250 16.71 46.36 -13.81
CA THR A 250 16.84 47.66 -14.49
C THR A 250 17.22 47.54 -15.96
N ASP A 251 17.75 46.37 -16.35
CA ASP A 251 18.24 46.05 -17.68
C ASP A 251 18.04 44.55 -17.99
N ALA A 252 18.30 44.13 -19.23
CA ALA A 252 18.19 42.77 -19.69
C ALA A 252 19.03 41.78 -18.85
N ALA A 253 20.24 42.16 -18.48
CA ALA A 253 21.16 41.31 -17.74
C ALA A 253 20.69 41.05 -16.30
N SER A 254 20.12 42.07 -15.64
CA SER A 254 19.55 41.92 -14.28
C SER A 254 18.25 41.10 -14.30
N ALA A 255 17.41 41.26 -15.34
CA ALA A 255 16.22 40.42 -15.50
C ALA A 255 16.60 38.95 -15.77
N GLN A 256 17.58 38.69 -16.61
CA GLN A 256 18.12 37.34 -16.82
C GLN A 256 18.69 36.74 -15.52
N THR A 257 19.38 37.57 -14.72
CA THR A 257 19.92 37.14 -13.42
C THR A 257 18.81 36.78 -12.42
N ALA A 258 17.68 37.50 -12.42
CA ALA A 258 16.52 37.20 -11.62
C ALA A 258 15.92 35.82 -12.01
N LEU A 259 15.74 35.59 -13.31
CA LEU A 259 15.29 34.30 -13.82
C LEU A 259 16.27 33.16 -13.48
N GLN A 260 17.58 33.39 -13.68
CA GLN A 260 18.58 32.39 -13.33
C GLN A 260 18.61 32.07 -11.82
N SER A 261 18.36 33.06 -10.97
CA SER A 261 18.27 32.87 -9.52
C SER A 261 17.04 31.98 -9.15
N ALA A 262 15.90 32.23 -9.79
CA ALA A 262 14.69 31.42 -9.61
C ALA A 262 14.89 29.97 -10.11
N LEU A 263 15.51 29.79 -11.28
CA LEU A 263 15.88 28.45 -11.78
C LEU A 263 16.82 27.71 -10.81
N THR A 264 17.82 28.41 -10.30
CA THR A 264 18.79 27.84 -9.36
C THR A 264 18.16 27.49 -8.02
N ALA A 265 17.24 28.32 -7.51
CA ALA A 265 16.51 28.06 -6.28
C ALA A 265 15.58 26.84 -6.40
N THR A 266 14.93 26.67 -7.54
CA THR A 266 13.96 25.58 -7.77
C THR A 266 14.65 24.28 -8.15
N PHE A 267 15.54 24.29 -9.13
CA PHE A 267 16.13 23.07 -9.70
C PHE A 267 17.51 22.70 -9.11
N GLY A 268 18.15 23.66 -8.46
CA GLY A 268 19.50 23.51 -7.92
C GLY A 268 20.58 24.11 -8.83
N ALA A 269 21.76 24.39 -8.25
CA ALA A 269 22.85 24.99 -8.97
C ALA A 269 23.35 24.13 -10.14
N GLY A 270 23.40 24.69 -11.34
CA GLY A 270 23.86 24.01 -12.56
C GLY A 270 22.85 23.07 -13.22
N ALA A 271 21.63 22.95 -12.71
CA ALA A 271 20.61 22.12 -13.32
C ALA A 271 20.03 22.73 -14.61
N ALA A 272 19.91 24.06 -14.65
CA ALA A 272 19.49 24.80 -15.82
C ALA A 272 20.18 26.19 -15.86
N THR A 273 20.43 26.70 -17.07
CA THR A 273 20.96 28.05 -17.31
C THR A 273 20.05 28.76 -18.27
N ALA A 274 19.72 30.04 -17.96
CA ALA A 274 18.95 30.90 -18.83
C ALA A 274 19.93 31.82 -19.60
N ASP A 275 19.77 31.92 -20.92
CA ASP A 275 20.48 32.83 -21.80
C ASP A 275 19.51 33.60 -22.69
N ALA A 276 19.52 34.89 -22.59
CA ALA A 276 18.72 35.82 -23.40
C ALA A 276 19.53 36.53 -24.49
N SER A 277 20.84 36.23 -24.63
CA SER A 277 21.77 36.95 -25.48
C SER A 277 21.60 36.66 -26.99
N GLY A 278 20.83 35.62 -27.34
CA GLY A 278 20.69 35.19 -28.74
C GLY A 278 19.69 35.96 -29.58
N GLY A 279 18.91 36.93 -29.04
CA GLY A 279 17.92 37.72 -29.73
C GLY A 279 16.69 36.97 -30.29
N ALA A 280 16.58 35.67 -30.08
CA ALA A 280 15.52 34.80 -30.59
C ALA A 280 14.70 34.17 -29.47
N GLY A 281 14.58 34.82 -28.33
CA GLY A 281 13.92 34.30 -27.11
C GLY A 281 14.91 34.01 -26.00
N ILE A 282 14.41 33.46 -24.90
CA ILE A 282 15.23 33.04 -23.77
C ILE A 282 15.52 31.55 -23.93
N GLU A 283 16.77 31.21 -24.05
CA GLU A 283 17.19 29.79 -24.08
C GLU A 283 17.47 29.26 -22.68
N ILE A 284 16.79 28.18 -22.31
CA ILE A 284 17.03 27.46 -21.08
C ILE A 284 17.72 26.15 -21.41
N THR A 285 19.00 26.09 -21.10
CA THR A 285 19.84 24.92 -21.34
C THR A 285 19.93 24.08 -20.08
N THR A 286 19.54 22.81 -20.16
CA THR A 286 19.65 21.85 -19.03
C THR A 286 21.04 21.31 -18.91
N ALA A 287 21.39 20.83 -17.71
CA ALA A 287 22.65 20.14 -17.50
C ALA A 287 22.76 18.88 -18.39
N THR A 288 23.96 18.63 -18.90
CA THR A 288 24.27 17.38 -19.64
C THR A 288 24.13 16.17 -18.71
N VAL A 289 23.35 15.21 -19.13
CA VAL A 289 23.12 13.95 -18.41
C VAL A 289 23.67 12.79 -19.23
N THR A 290 24.51 11.97 -18.62
CA THR A 290 24.96 10.70 -19.20
C THR A 290 24.21 9.56 -18.52
N GLY A 291 23.42 8.79 -19.28
CA GLY A 291 22.62 7.70 -18.71
C GLY A 291 21.71 7.03 -19.75
N THR A 292 20.75 6.26 -19.27
CA THR A 292 19.72 5.63 -20.10
C THR A 292 18.73 6.68 -20.62
N ALA A 293 18.00 6.38 -21.71
CA ALA A 293 17.01 7.29 -22.26
C ALA A 293 15.96 7.75 -21.22
N ALA A 294 15.61 6.89 -20.25
CA ALA A 294 14.69 7.26 -19.18
C ALA A 294 15.29 8.24 -18.17
N GLU A 295 16.57 8.12 -17.84
CA GLU A 295 17.29 9.04 -16.95
C GLU A 295 17.52 10.41 -17.61
N VAL A 296 17.73 10.43 -18.91
CA VAL A 296 17.88 11.66 -19.70
C VAL A 296 16.52 12.37 -19.79
N ALA A 297 15.45 11.67 -20.16
CA ALA A 297 14.10 12.22 -20.25
C ALA A 297 13.59 12.77 -18.91
N ALA A 298 13.99 12.15 -17.79
CA ALA A 298 13.63 12.64 -16.44
C ALA A 298 14.30 13.97 -16.05
N LYS A 299 15.26 14.47 -16.82
CA LYS A 299 15.99 15.74 -16.58
C LYS A 299 15.89 16.72 -17.73
N GLU A 300 15.10 16.40 -18.73
CA GLU A 300 14.79 17.31 -19.81
C GLU A 300 13.87 18.43 -19.34
N ALA A 301 14.13 19.68 -19.78
CA ALA A 301 13.22 20.77 -19.50
C ALA A 301 11.98 20.63 -20.39
N SER A 302 10.83 20.65 -19.78
CA SER A 302 9.54 20.77 -20.49
C SER A 302 8.86 22.07 -20.11
N PHE A 303 8.21 22.69 -21.09
CA PHE A 303 7.45 23.90 -20.88
C PHE A 303 5.96 23.64 -21.04
N LYS A 304 5.20 24.09 -20.07
CA LYS A 304 3.74 24.11 -20.15
C LYS A 304 3.27 25.54 -20.21
N GLN A 305 2.64 25.90 -21.33
CA GLN A 305 2.08 27.21 -21.53
C GLN A 305 1.01 27.51 -20.48
N ALA A 306 0.92 28.76 -20.05
CA ALA A 306 -0.17 29.22 -19.19
C ALA A 306 -1.53 29.03 -19.89
N SER A 307 -2.48 28.44 -19.16
CA SER A 307 -3.71 27.95 -19.78
C SER A 307 -4.73 29.04 -20.12
N GLY A 308 -4.70 30.17 -19.42
CA GLY A 308 -5.86 31.07 -19.40
C GLY A 308 -7.05 30.44 -18.65
N ALA A 309 -8.04 31.24 -18.32
CA ALA A 309 -9.15 30.80 -17.48
C ALA A 309 -10.02 29.69 -18.12
N THR A 310 -10.20 29.69 -19.42
CA THR A 310 -11.06 28.71 -20.13
C THR A 310 -10.37 27.34 -20.20
N GLU A 311 -9.11 27.28 -20.59
CA GLU A 311 -8.34 26.03 -20.67
C GLU A 311 -8.03 25.47 -19.30
N ALA A 312 -7.93 26.33 -18.28
CA ALA A 312 -7.81 25.91 -16.87
C ALA A 312 -9.00 25.05 -16.43
N ILE A 313 -10.22 25.34 -16.92
CA ILE A 313 -11.41 24.55 -16.61
C ILE A 313 -11.25 23.12 -17.15
N ASP A 314 -10.82 22.98 -18.41
CA ASP A 314 -10.64 21.68 -19.06
C ASP A 314 -9.56 20.85 -18.33
N LEU A 315 -8.43 21.48 -17.98
CA LEU A 315 -7.36 20.81 -17.22
C LEU A 315 -7.82 20.34 -15.84
N ILE A 316 -8.65 21.14 -15.16
CA ILE A 316 -9.18 20.76 -13.85
C ILE A 316 -10.25 19.66 -14.01
N ASP A 317 -11.08 19.68 -15.05
CA ASP A 317 -12.06 18.62 -15.33
C ASP A 317 -11.36 17.29 -15.67
N ASP A 318 -10.25 17.32 -16.39
CA ASP A 318 -9.39 16.15 -16.61
C ASP A 318 -8.81 15.62 -15.29
N ALA A 319 -8.32 16.50 -14.42
CA ALA A 319 -7.82 16.13 -13.11
C ALA A 319 -8.91 15.52 -12.21
N ILE A 320 -10.12 16.08 -12.22
CA ILE A 320 -11.28 15.53 -11.49
C ILE A 320 -11.61 14.13 -12.01
N THR A 321 -11.59 13.94 -13.32
CA THR A 321 -11.84 12.64 -13.95
C THR A 321 -10.77 11.63 -13.56
N ALA A 322 -9.51 12.01 -13.59
CA ALA A 322 -8.38 11.17 -13.19
C ALA A 322 -8.45 10.74 -11.72
N VAL A 323 -8.71 11.67 -10.80
CA VAL A 323 -8.91 11.37 -9.38
C VAL A 323 -10.11 10.45 -9.16
N SER A 324 -11.22 10.71 -9.87
CA SER A 324 -12.43 9.87 -9.78
C SER A 324 -12.17 8.44 -10.25
N GLN A 325 -11.35 8.26 -11.27
CA GLN A 325 -10.96 6.94 -11.78
C GLN A 325 -10.11 6.17 -10.77
N VAL A 326 -9.16 6.84 -10.10
CA VAL A 326 -8.37 6.24 -9.03
C VAL A 326 -9.27 5.83 -7.86
N ARG A 327 -10.19 6.71 -7.42
CA ARG A 327 -11.16 6.38 -6.36
C ARG A 327 -12.04 5.20 -6.73
N SER A 328 -12.54 5.14 -7.97
CA SER A 328 -13.33 4.01 -8.46
C SER A 328 -12.54 2.69 -8.41
N SER A 329 -11.27 2.72 -8.79
CA SER A 329 -10.41 1.53 -8.71
C SER A 329 -10.15 1.10 -7.26
N LEU A 330 -9.95 2.04 -6.34
CA LEU A 330 -9.81 1.76 -4.91
C LEU A 330 -11.09 1.17 -4.31
N GLY A 331 -12.25 1.70 -4.67
CA GLY A 331 -13.54 1.12 -4.26
C GLY A 331 -13.74 -0.31 -4.77
N ALA A 332 -13.33 -0.60 -6.01
CA ALA A 332 -13.36 -1.96 -6.53
C ALA A 332 -12.41 -2.91 -5.78
N VAL A 333 -11.22 -2.43 -5.42
CA VAL A 333 -10.25 -3.19 -4.61
C VAL A 333 -10.78 -3.42 -3.20
N GLN A 334 -11.42 -2.44 -2.57
CA GLN A 334 -12.06 -2.60 -1.27
C GLN A 334 -13.13 -3.70 -1.30
N ASN A 335 -14.03 -3.68 -2.28
CA ASN A 335 -15.02 -4.74 -2.46
C ASN A 335 -14.36 -6.13 -2.63
N ARG A 336 -13.24 -6.21 -3.34
CA ARG A 336 -12.49 -7.46 -3.47
C ARG A 336 -11.95 -7.95 -2.14
N PHE A 337 -11.40 -7.05 -1.30
CA PHE A 337 -10.97 -7.41 0.06
C PHE A 337 -12.14 -7.91 0.91
N ASP A 338 -13.29 -7.24 0.89
CA ASP A 338 -14.48 -7.63 1.66
C ASP A 338 -14.97 -9.03 1.25
N HIS A 339 -15.08 -9.30 -0.05
CA HIS A 339 -15.44 -10.62 -0.54
C HIS A 339 -14.41 -11.69 -0.19
N THR A 340 -13.12 -11.34 -0.22
CA THR A 340 -12.04 -12.25 0.16
C THR A 340 -12.10 -12.55 1.66
N ILE A 341 -12.29 -11.56 2.53
CA ILE A 341 -12.44 -11.75 3.98
C ILE A 341 -13.61 -12.69 4.27
N ASN A 342 -14.76 -12.47 3.64
CA ASN A 342 -15.94 -13.33 3.83
C ASN A 342 -15.65 -14.78 3.41
N ASN A 343 -14.99 -14.99 2.27
CA ASN A 343 -14.60 -16.32 1.80
C ASN A 343 -13.60 -16.99 2.75
N LEU A 344 -12.59 -16.25 3.20
CA LEU A 344 -11.58 -16.75 4.13
C LEU A 344 -12.18 -17.13 5.48
N ASN A 345 -13.12 -16.35 6.00
CA ASN A 345 -13.82 -16.67 7.26
C ASN A 345 -14.60 -17.99 7.16
N VAL A 346 -15.32 -18.19 6.05
CA VAL A 346 -16.01 -19.48 5.78
C VAL A 346 -15.00 -20.62 5.65
N ALA A 347 -13.86 -20.38 5.00
CA ALA A 347 -12.80 -21.38 4.89
C ALA A 347 -12.22 -21.73 6.26
N VAL A 348 -11.93 -20.75 7.12
CA VAL A 348 -11.45 -20.97 8.50
C VAL A 348 -12.46 -21.79 9.30
N GLU A 349 -13.74 -21.47 9.23
CA GLU A 349 -14.82 -22.21 9.92
C GLU A 349 -14.85 -23.69 9.47
N ASN A 350 -14.84 -23.95 8.17
CA ASN A 350 -14.87 -25.30 7.63
C ASN A 350 -13.58 -26.09 7.95
N LEU A 351 -12.43 -25.45 7.89
CA LEU A 351 -11.14 -26.08 8.24
C LEU A 351 -11.10 -26.40 9.73
N THR A 352 -11.56 -25.49 10.59
CA THR A 352 -11.64 -25.70 12.04
C THR A 352 -12.61 -26.82 12.39
N ALA A 353 -13.78 -26.87 11.74
CA ALA A 353 -14.72 -27.97 11.91
C ALA A 353 -14.14 -29.33 11.45
N SER A 354 -13.29 -29.32 10.43
CA SER A 354 -12.62 -30.52 9.93
C SER A 354 -11.48 -30.95 10.85
N GLU A 355 -10.70 -30.02 11.36
CA GLU A 355 -9.64 -30.27 12.34
C GLU A 355 -10.23 -30.82 13.64
N SER A 356 -11.33 -30.24 14.14
CA SER A 356 -12.06 -30.69 15.31
C SER A 356 -12.54 -32.15 15.16
N ARG A 357 -13.14 -32.52 14.03
CA ARG A 357 -13.55 -33.92 13.76
C ARG A 357 -12.40 -34.92 13.79
N ILE A 358 -11.19 -34.49 13.43
CA ILE A 358 -10.01 -35.36 13.42
C ILE A 358 -9.39 -35.42 14.82
N ARG A 359 -9.27 -34.30 15.52
CA ARG A 359 -8.43 -34.18 16.70
C ARG A 359 -9.18 -34.15 18.01
N ASP A 360 -10.41 -33.63 18.05
CA ASP A 360 -11.16 -33.49 19.29
C ASP A 360 -11.74 -34.84 19.74
N THR A 361 -11.87 -35.01 21.05
CA THR A 361 -12.45 -36.20 21.65
C THR A 361 -13.94 -35.97 21.96
N ASP A 362 -14.75 -37.03 21.76
CA ASP A 362 -16.09 -37.08 22.34
C ASP A 362 -15.96 -37.32 23.86
N MET A 363 -16.16 -36.25 24.62
CA MET A 363 -16.02 -36.28 26.08
C MET A 363 -16.95 -37.28 26.74
N ALA A 364 -18.18 -37.48 26.21
CA ALA A 364 -19.12 -38.43 26.78
C ALA A 364 -18.64 -39.86 26.58
N SER A 365 -18.19 -40.22 25.39
CA SER A 365 -17.64 -41.55 25.09
C SER A 365 -16.35 -41.84 25.90
N GLU A 366 -15.44 -40.83 26.01
CA GLU A 366 -14.17 -40.99 26.73
C GLU A 366 -14.39 -41.09 28.26
N MET A 367 -15.41 -40.38 28.84
CA MET A 367 -15.80 -40.51 30.22
C MET A 367 -16.31 -41.92 30.53
N VAL A 368 -17.09 -42.56 29.64
CA VAL A 368 -17.51 -43.96 29.79
C VAL A 368 -16.30 -44.88 29.75
N SER A 369 -15.36 -44.66 28.85
CA SER A 369 -14.11 -45.42 28.74
C SER A 369 -13.25 -45.27 30.00
N TYR A 370 -13.09 -44.04 30.51
CA TYR A 370 -12.40 -43.76 31.77
C TYR A 370 -13.07 -44.49 32.97
N THR A 371 -14.38 -44.35 33.11
CA THR A 371 -15.13 -44.99 34.21
C THR A 371 -14.99 -46.51 34.16
N ARG A 372 -15.08 -47.12 32.96
CA ARG A 372 -14.86 -48.55 32.76
C ARG A 372 -13.44 -48.95 33.16
N ALA A 373 -12.43 -48.23 32.72
CA ALA A 373 -11.05 -48.51 33.06
C ALA A 373 -10.79 -48.36 34.59
N SER A 374 -11.40 -47.34 35.22
CA SER A 374 -11.33 -47.14 36.68
C SER A 374 -11.95 -48.29 37.45
N ILE A 375 -13.13 -48.76 37.08
CA ILE A 375 -13.80 -49.93 37.69
C ILE A 375 -12.95 -51.18 37.49
N LEU A 376 -12.46 -51.43 36.27
CA LEU A 376 -11.58 -52.57 35.97
C LEU A 376 -10.27 -52.53 36.72
N SER A 377 -9.68 -51.35 36.96
CA SER A 377 -8.49 -51.17 37.76
C SER A 377 -8.73 -51.55 39.22
N GLN A 378 -9.88 -51.11 39.80
CA GLN A 378 -10.27 -51.50 41.16
C GLN A 378 -10.55 -53.01 41.27
N ALA A 379 -11.28 -53.56 40.29
CA ALA A 379 -11.52 -55.00 40.25
C ALA A 379 -10.22 -55.79 40.06
N GLY A 380 -9.30 -55.29 39.21
CA GLY A 380 -7.99 -55.91 38.97
C GLY A 380 -7.10 -55.96 40.21
N THR A 381 -7.09 -54.91 41.02
CA THR A 381 -6.35 -54.89 42.28
C THR A 381 -6.94 -55.91 43.26
N ALA A 382 -8.25 -56.03 43.35
CA ALA A 382 -8.95 -57.03 44.18
C ALA A 382 -8.65 -58.48 43.72
N MET A 383 -8.72 -58.72 42.39
CA MET A 383 -8.36 -60.01 41.80
C MET A 383 -6.88 -60.38 41.98
N LEU A 384 -5.99 -59.38 41.88
CA LEU A 384 -4.55 -59.61 42.16
C LEU A 384 -4.29 -60.00 43.64
N ALA A 385 -4.98 -59.36 44.57
CA ALA A 385 -4.94 -59.70 46.00
C ALA A 385 -5.46 -61.12 46.21
N GLN A 386 -6.59 -61.49 45.59
CA GLN A 386 -7.16 -62.84 45.67
C GLN A 386 -6.24 -63.88 45.04
N ALA A 387 -5.60 -63.61 43.91
CA ALA A 387 -4.65 -64.51 43.24
C ALA A 387 -3.39 -64.72 44.04
N LYS A 388 -2.93 -63.76 44.84
CA LYS A 388 -1.77 -63.86 45.73
C LYS A 388 -2.06 -64.74 46.94
N ASN A 389 -3.33 -64.82 47.42
CA ASN A 389 -3.71 -65.60 48.58
C ASN A 389 -3.96 -67.08 48.22
N LEU A 390 -4.20 -67.46 46.98
CA LEU A 390 -4.42 -68.82 46.52
C LEU A 390 -3.26 -69.82 46.92
N PRO A 391 -1.98 -69.50 46.71
CA PRO A 391 -0.88 -70.34 47.10
C PRO A 391 -0.74 -70.47 48.63
N GLN A 392 -1.10 -69.44 49.40
CA GLN A 392 -1.00 -69.46 50.87
C GLN A 392 -2.01 -70.39 51.51
N SER A 393 -3.24 -70.48 50.94
CA SER A 393 -4.23 -71.47 51.43
C SER A 393 -3.84 -72.91 51.16
N VAL A 394 -3.07 -73.14 50.07
CA VAL A 394 -2.52 -74.49 49.79
C VAL A 394 -1.35 -74.84 50.76
N LEU A 395 -0.51 -73.86 51.10
CA LEU A 395 0.58 -74.04 52.07
C LEU A 395 0.06 -74.33 53.50
N GLN A 396 -1.07 -73.72 53.89
CA GLN A 396 -1.75 -74.00 55.16
C GLN A 396 -2.40 -75.42 55.24
N LEU A 397 -2.77 -75.98 54.10
CA LEU A 397 -3.25 -77.37 54.03
C LEU A 397 -2.15 -78.41 54.02
N LEU A 398 -0.91 -78.01 53.79
CA LEU A 398 0.29 -78.85 53.79
C LEU A 398 1.15 -78.81 55.12
N GLN A 399 0.73 -77.96 56.06
CA GLN A 399 1.22 -77.91 57.44
C GLN A 399 0.23 -78.66 58.37
#